data_5779b0c407dce1c6a9911e751a1637f3
#
_entry.id   5779b0c407dce1c6a9911e751a1637f3
#
_cell.length_a   1.000
_cell.length_b   1.000
_cell.length_c   1.000
_cell.angle_alpha   90.00
_cell.angle_beta   90.00
_cell.angle_gamma   90.00
#
_symmetry.space_group_name_H-M   'P 1'
#
loop_
_entity.id
_entity.type
_entity.pdbx_description
1 polymer ?
#
loop_
_entity_poly.entity_id
_entity_poly.type
_entity_poly.pdbx_seq_one_letter_code
_entity_poly.pdbx_strand_id
1 'polypeptide(L)'
;LQLVSSECTLYDPIRKKFFEESNFEEQTGYRDVEQWFTAKCLTGDKSDNVPGIPRFGKASVKRYFEDPGFMLDDSQREIFKRNVDIFCLDKYESLPDEAQYYKDQLAVNVDPSYKVFLEYCEEYSFKRILDKKEDWHNLFFMKSLYNKLNDIAS
;
A
#
# COMPACT_ATOMS: atom_id res chain seq x y z
N LEU A 1 -3.58 -4.33 -2.63
CA LEU A 1 -3.94 -4.64 -4.04
C LEU A 1 -5.06 -3.75 -4.61
N GLN A 2 -5.73 -2.92 -3.79
CA GLN A 2 -6.85 -2.04 -4.22
C GLN A 2 -6.46 -1.06 -5.35
N LEU A 3 -5.18 -0.70 -5.46
CA LEU A 3 -4.70 0.26 -6.45
C LEU A 3 -4.40 -0.36 -7.82
N VAL A 4 -4.52 -1.69 -7.97
CA VAL A 4 -4.31 -2.34 -9.27
C VAL A 4 -5.40 -1.91 -10.24
N SER A 5 -4.98 -1.34 -11.37
CA SER A 5 -5.87 -0.82 -12.42
C SER A 5 -5.13 -0.82 -13.75
N SER A 6 -5.81 -0.39 -14.82
CA SER A 6 -5.17 -0.17 -16.12
C SER A 6 -4.00 0.84 -16.09
N GLU A 7 -3.96 1.69 -15.06
CA GLU A 7 -2.95 2.74 -14.89
C GLU A 7 -1.95 2.44 -13.77
N CYS A 8 -2.22 1.42 -12.94
CA CYS A 8 -1.40 1.12 -11.77
C CYS A 8 -1.07 -0.36 -11.65
N THR A 9 0.20 -0.68 -11.82
CA THR A 9 0.78 -2.01 -11.56
C THR A 9 1.45 -2.02 -10.19
N LEU A 10 1.18 -3.05 -9.37
CA LEU A 10 1.85 -3.23 -8.09
C LEU A 10 2.96 -4.29 -8.19
N TYR A 11 4.10 -3.99 -7.58
CA TYR A 11 5.22 -4.93 -7.46
C TYR A 11 5.40 -5.40 -6.02
N ASP A 12 5.37 -6.72 -5.80
CA ASP A 12 5.73 -7.35 -4.53
C ASP A 12 7.23 -7.70 -4.55
N PRO A 13 8.08 -6.96 -3.83
CA PRO A 13 9.51 -7.19 -3.84
C PRO A 13 9.93 -8.48 -3.12
N ILE A 14 9.10 -9.00 -2.24
CA ILE A 14 9.37 -10.25 -1.49
C ILE A 14 9.17 -11.45 -2.40
N ARG A 15 8.04 -11.48 -3.12
CA ARG A 15 7.70 -12.58 -4.03
C ARG A 15 8.23 -12.36 -5.44
N LYS A 16 8.76 -11.15 -5.74
CA LYS A 16 9.24 -10.70 -7.07
C LYS A 16 8.16 -10.86 -8.14
N LYS A 17 6.94 -10.44 -7.81
CA LYS A 17 5.77 -10.57 -8.68
C LYS A 17 5.12 -9.21 -8.94
N PHE A 18 4.59 -9.07 -10.15
CA PHE A 18 3.75 -7.95 -10.52
C PHE A 18 2.28 -8.36 -10.42
N PHE A 19 1.45 -7.44 -9.94
CA PHE A 19 0.00 -7.54 -9.97
C PHE A 19 -0.53 -6.49 -10.93
N GLU A 20 -1.17 -6.95 -11.97
CA GLU A 20 -1.80 -6.19 -13.04
C GLU A 20 -3.23 -6.70 -13.23
N GLU A 21 -4.11 -5.92 -13.86
CA GLU A 21 -5.47 -6.40 -14.17
C GLU A 21 -5.44 -7.70 -14.98
N SER A 22 -4.51 -7.80 -15.94
CA SER A 22 -4.38 -8.94 -16.85
C SER A 22 -4.02 -10.26 -16.17
N ASN A 23 -3.32 -10.22 -15.03
CA ASN A 23 -2.88 -11.40 -14.29
C ASN A 23 -3.48 -11.51 -12.89
N PHE A 24 -4.44 -10.64 -12.54
CA PHE A 24 -4.95 -10.51 -11.19
C PHE A 24 -5.58 -11.79 -10.68
N GLU A 25 -6.40 -12.44 -11.48
CA GLU A 25 -7.07 -13.71 -11.13
C GLU A 25 -6.05 -14.84 -10.92
N GLU A 26 -5.07 -14.96 -11.80
CA GLU A 26 -4.00 -15.96 -11.67
C GLU A 26 -3.20 -15.78 -10.38
N GLN A 27 -2.89 -14.52 -10.03
CA GLN A 27 -2.05 -14.21 -8.87
C GLN A 27 -2.80 -14.26 -7.53
N THR A 28 -4.09 -13.96 -7.53
CA THR A 28 -4.88 -13.79 -6.30
C THR A 28 -5.94 -14.87 -6.09
N GLY A 29 -6.39 -15.52 -7.16
CA GLY A 29 -7.53 -16.43 -7.17
C GLY A 29 -8.88 -15.73 -7.14
N TYR A 30 -8.92 -14.41 -7.36
CA TYR A 30 -10.13 -13.60 -7.47
C TYR A 30 -10.18 -12.94 -8.83
N ARG A 31 -11.37 -12.87 -9.43
CA ARG A 31 -11.59 -12.35 -10.78
C ARG A 31 -11.05 -10.93 -10.98
N ASP A 32 -11.24 -10.08 -9.99
CA ASP A 32 -10.88 -8.66 -10.02
C ASP A 32 -10.61 -8.10 -8.62
N VAL A 33 -10.18 -6.84 -8.57
CA VAL A 33 -9.87 -6.10 -7.35
C VAL A 33 -11.09 -5.99 -6.41
N GLU A 34 -12.29 -5.80 -6.96
CA GLU A 34 -13.53 -5.67 -6.18
C GLU A 34 -13.86 -6.99 -5.47
N GLN A 35 -13.75 -8.10 -6.18
CA GLN A 35 -13.99 -9.42 -5.59
C GLN A 35 -12.95 -9.75 -4.52
N TRP A 36 -11.67 -9.43 -4.77
CA TRP A 36 -10.61 -9.59 -3.78
C TRP A 36 -10.86 -8.71 -2.53
N PHE A 37 -11.21 -7.44 -2.72
CA PHE A 37 -11.52 -6.52 -1.64
C PHE A 37 -12.70 -6.99 -0.79
N THR A 38 -13.78 -7.41 -1.44
CA THR A 38 -14.96 -7.99 -0.78
C THR A 38 -14.58 -9.21 0.05
N ALA A 39 -13.78 -10.13 -0.53
CA ALA A 39 -13.29 -11.30 0.21
C ALA A 39 -12.45 -10.91 1.44
N LYS A 40 -11.61 -9.88 1.33
CA LYS A 40 -10.84 -9.33 2.45
C LYS A 40 -11.76 -8.76 3.53
N CYS A 41 -12.80 -8.03 3.16
CA CYS A 41 -13.78 -7.51 4.11
C CYS A 41 -14.55 -8.62 4.85
N LEU A 42 -14.87 -9.71 4.16
CA LEU A 42 -15.54 -10.88 4.75
C LEU A 42 -14.64 -11.66 5.71
N THR A 43 -13.38 -11.87 5.33
CA THR A 43 -12.43 -12.73 6.09
C THR A 43 -11.60 -11.97 7.12
N GLY A 44 -11.53 -10.65 7.02
CA GLY A 44 -10.65 -9.82 7.84
C GLY A 44 -9.18 -9.92 7.43
N ASP A 45 -8.32 -9.29 8.22
CA ASP A 45 -6.87 -9.34 8.09
C ASP A 45 -6.21 -9.57 9.44
N LYS A 46 -5.59 -10.74 9.60
CA LYS A 46 -4.93 -11.12 10.86
C LYS A 46 -3.65 -10.33 11.10
N SER A 47 -2.96 -9.88 10.04
CA SER A 47 -1.74 -9.09 10.18
C SER A 47 -2.03 -7.70 10.74
N ASP A 48 -3.18 -7.15 10.41
CA ASP A 48 -3.63 -5.84 10.86
C ASP A 48 -4.57 -5.92 12.08
N ASN A 49 -4.73 -7.13 12.65
CA ASN A 49 -5.62 -7.40 13.78
C ASN A 49 -7.09 -7.00 13.52
N VAL A 50 -7.54 -7.10 12.27
CA VAL A 50 -8.92 -6.84 11.89
C VAL A 50 -9.67 -8.16 11.75
N PRO A 51 -10.60 -8.48 12.67
CA PRO A 51 -11.33 -9.73 12.60
C PRO A 51 -12.37 -9.73 11.47
N GLY A 52 -12.42 -10.85 10.73
CA GLY A 52 -13.50 -11.10 9.77
C GLY A 52 -14.77 -11.64 10.41
N ILE A 53 -15.73 -12.01 9.57
CA ILE A 53 -16.95 -12.67 9.99
C ILE A 53 -16.59 -14.03 10.60
N PRO A 54 -17.08 -14.38 11.80
CA PRO A 54 -16.79 -15.65 12.45
C PRO A 54 -17.13 -16.83 11.55
N ARG A 55 -16.22 -17.79 11.45
CA ARG A 55 -16.33 -19.01 10.61
C ARG A 55 -16.43 -18.75 9.10
N PHE A 56 -16.14 -17.53 8.64
CA PHE A 56 -16.12 -17.18 7.23
C PHE A 56 -14.74 -17.48 6.64
N GLY A 57 -14.56 -18.68 6.10
CA GLY A 57 -13.36 -19.11 5.42
C GLY A 57 -13.53 -19.10 3.89
N LYS A 58 -12.55 -19.63 3.18
CA LYS A 58 -12.55 -19.69 1.69
C LYS A 58 -13.83 -20.28 1.10
N ALA A 59 -14.40 -21.34 1.71
CA ALA A 59 -15.62 -21.97 1.23
C ALA A 59 -16.83 -21.03 1.35
N SER A 60 -16.93 -20.27 2.45
CA SER A 60 -18.01 -19.31 2.64
C SER A 60 -17.90 -18.11 1.71
N VAL A 61 -16.67 -17.63 1.46
CA VAL A 61 -16.39 -16.58 0.47
C VAL A 61 -16.78 -17.04 -0.92
N LYS A 62 -16.38 -18.25 -1.31
CA LYS A 62 -16.76 -18.82 -2.60
C LYS A 62 -18.29 -18.89 -2.75
N ARG A 63 -18.98 -19.42 -1.73
CA ARG A 63 -20.46 -19.48 -1.73
C ARG A 63 -21.09 -18.09 -1.80
N TYR A 64 -20.52 -17.09 -1.13
CA TYR A 64 -21.01 -15.70 -1.18
C TYR A 64 -21.01 -15.15 -2.62
N PHE A 65 -20.01 -15.49 -3.42
CA PHE A 65 -19.91 -15.04 -4.83
C PHE A 65 -20.72 -15.89 -5.82
N GLU A 66 -20.92 -17.17 -5.55
CA GLU A 66 -21.53 -18.13 -6.49
C GLU A 66 -23.01 -18.37 -6.24
N ASP A 67 -23.51 -18.14 -5.03
CA ASP A 67 -24.90 -18.43 -4.64
C ASP A 67 -25.71 -17.13 -4.54
N PRO A 68 -26.54 -16.80 -5.54
CA PRO A 68 -27.38 -15.59 -5.50
C PRO A 68 -28.37 -15.54 -4.32
N GLY A 69 -28.65 -16.68 -3.71
CA GLY A 69 -29.50 -16.78 -2.52
C GLY A 69 -28.74 -16.61 -1.21
N PHE A 70 -27.43 -16.53 -1.24
CA PHE A 70 -26.63 -16.38 -0.04
C PHE A 70 -26.72 -14.95 0.49
N MET A 71 -27.23 -14.81 1.70
CA MET A 71 -27.35 -13.51 2.36
C MET A 71 -26.60 -13.51 3.70
N LEU A 72 -25.92 -12.41 3.97
CA LEU A 72 -25.35 -12.15 5.29
C LEU A 72 -26.51 -11.82 6.27
N ASP A 73 -26.46 -12.36 7.47
CA ASP A 73 -27.32 -11.91 8.55
C ASP A 73 -26.95 -10.50 9.05
N ASP A 74 -27.74 -9.92 9.95
CA ASP A 74 -27.53 -8.54 10.41
C ASP A 74 -26.17 -8.35 11.09
N SER A 75 -25.77 -9.30 11.93
CA SER A 75 -24.49 -9.22 12.63
C SER A 75 -23.29 -9.36 11.67
N GLN A 76 -23.42 -10.21 10.68
CA GLN A 76 -22.42 -10.38 9.63
C GLN A 76 -22.30 -9.14 8.74
N ARG A 77 -23.43 -8.49 8.42
CA ARG A 77 -23.47 -7.23 7.68
C ARG A 77 -22.77 -6.09 8.44
N GLU A 78 -22.96 -6.01 9.75
CA GLU A 78 -22.26 -5.01 10.58
C GLU A 78 -20.75 -5.20 10.56
N ILE A 79 -20.27 -6.46 10.71
CA ILE A 79 -18.84 -6.76 10.62
C ILE A 79 -18.30 -6.43 9.23
N PHE A 80 -19.02 -6.81 8.18
CA PHE A 80 -18.63 -6.51 6.79
C PHE A 80 -18.51 -5.00 6.57
N LYS A 81 -19.54 -4.22 6.96
CA LYS A 81 -19.56 -2.77 6.85
C LYS A 81 -18.39 -2.11 7.59
N ARG A 82 -18.17 -2.52 8.85
CA ARG A 82 -16.99 -2.05 9.61
C ARG A 82 -15.69 -2.33 8.87
N ASN A 83 -15.53 -3.53 8.30
CA ASN A 83 -14.31 -3.90 7.59
C ASN A 83 -14.17 -3.12 6.27
N VAL A 84 -15.26 -2.82 5.58
CA VAL A 84 -15.27 -1.90 4.43
C VAL A 84 -14.79 -0.51 4.86
N ASP A 85 -15.27 0.01 5.98
CA ASP A 85 -14.88 1.33 6.48
C ASP A 85 -13.39 1.40 6.88
N ILE A 86 -12.82 0.27 7.36
CA ILE A 86 -11.40 0.19 7.73
C ILE A 86 -10.50 0.00 6.50
N PHE A 87 -10.89 -0.84 5.54
CA PHE A 87 -10.02 -1.25 4.44
C PHE A 87 -10.14 -0.39 3.19
N CYS A 88 -11.27 0.32 2.98
CA CYS A 88 -11.51 1.08 1.76
C CYS A 88 -10.65 2.34 1.71
N LEU A 89 -9.67 2.38 0.80
CA LEU A 89 -8.80 3.54 0.62
C LEU A 89 -9.55 4.74 0.04
N ASP A 90 -10.57 4.52 -0.80
CA ASP A 90 -11.34 5.58 -1.44
C ASP A 90 -12.26 6.34 -0.47
N LYS A 91 -12.51 5.77 0.73
CA LYS A 91 -13.28 6.45 1.78
C LYS A 91 -12.45 7.45 2.58
N TYR A 92 -11.14 7.46 2.41
CA TYR A 92 -10.30 8.45 3.07
C TYR A 92 -10.40 9.77 2.31
N GLU A 93 -11.28 10.63 2.78
CA GLU A 93 -11.29 12.03 2.38
C GLU A 93 -10.25 12.76 3.26
N SER A 94 -9.08 13.06 2.68
CA SER A 94 -8.15 13.98 3.35
C SER A 94 -8.87 15.31 3.57
N LEU A 95 -8.76 15.86 4.77
CA LEU A 95 -9.23 17.22 5.01
C LEU A 95 -8.56 18.15 3.98
N PRO A 96 -9.28 19.14 3.41
CA PRO A 96 -8.73 20.03 2.40
C PRO A 96 -7.38 20.64 2.79
N ASP A 97 -7.24 21.00 4.06
CA ASP A 97 -6.00 21.56 4.61
C ASP A 97 -4.86 20.53 4.66
N GLU A 98 -5.15 19.27 4.94
CA GLU A 98 -4.15 18.17 4.90
C GLU A 98 -3.70 17.89 3.47
N ALA A 99 -4.63 17.83 2.52
CA ALA A 99 -4.31 17.61 1.11
C ALA A 99 -3.41 18.74 0.57
N GLN A 100 -3.69 20.00 0.94
CA GLN A 100 -2.85 21.13 0.56
C GLN A 100 -1.49 21.07 1.24
N TYR A 101 -1.45 20.76 2.54
CA TYR A 101 -0.20 20.57 3.28
C TYR A 101 0.71 19.54 2.60
N TYR A 102 0.19 18.37 2.23
CA TYR A 102 1.00 17.34 1.56
C TYR A 102 1.45 17.77 0.17
N LYS A 103 0.60 18.47 -0.61
CA LYS A 103 1.00 19.04 -1.90
C LYS A 103 2.15 20.04 -1.75
N ASP A 104 2.06 20.91 -0.74
CA ASP A 104 3.10 21.89 -0.46
C ASP A 104 4.40 21.21 -0.04
N GLN A 105 4.33 20.14 0.78
CA GLN A 105 5.51 19.34 1.16
C GLN A 105 6.14 18.63 -0.04
N LEU A 106 5.34 18.09 -0.97
CA LEU A 106 5.84 17.45 -2.19
C LEU A 106 6.44 18.47 -3.18
N ALA A 107 5.96 19.72 -3.16
CA ALA A 107 6.47 20.79 -4.00
C ALA A 107 7.80 21.39 -3.47
N VAL A 108 8.16 21.12 -2.21
CA VAL A 108 9.45 21.54 -1.65
C VAL A 108 10.58 20.80 -2.36
N ASN A 109 11.35 21.55 -3.14
CA ASN A 109 12.56 21.02 -3.75
C ASN A 109 13.64 20.83 -2.65
N VAL A 110 13.61 19.69 -1.99
CA VAL A 110 14.57 19.35 -0.94
C VAL A 110 15.88 18.99 -1.63
N ASP A 111 16.90 19.82 -1.49
CA ASP A 111 18.26 19.43 -1.86
C ASP A 111 18.64 18.21 -0.99
N PRO A 112 18.87 17.03 -1.59
CA PRO A 112 19.18 15.83 -0.82
C PRO A 112 20.59 15.95 -0.23
N SER A 113 20.70 16.62 0.91
CA SER A 113 21.96 16.74 1.64
C SER A 113 22.22 15.53 2.51
N TYR A 114 23.29 14.80 2.22
CA TYR A 114 23.77 13.70 3.06
C TYR A 114 24.02 14.15 4.52
N LYS A 115 24.50 15.38 4.72
CA LYS A 115 24.72 15.95 6.05
C LYS A 115 23.41 16.04 6.84
N VAL A 116 22.37 16.63 6.25
CA VAL A 116 21.06 16.76 6.87
C VAL A 116 20.48 15.38 7.17
N PHE A 117 20.61 14.44 6.25
CA PHE A 117 20.19 13.05 6.46
C PHE A 117 20.86 12.42 7.70
N LEU A 118 22.17 12.61 7.86
CA LEU A 118 22.90 12.09 9.03
C LEU A 118 22.45 12.77 10.34
N GLU A 119 22.23 14.09 10.32
CA GLU A 119 21.73 14.83 11.49
C GLU A 119 20.37 14.24 11.95
N TYR A 120 19.44 13.96 11.05
CA TYR A 120 18.19 13.27 11.38
C TYR A 120 18.45 11.85 11.93
N CYS A 121 19.35 11.09 11.33
CA CYS A 121 19.67 9.75 11.81
C CYS A 121 20.27 9.75 13.21
N GLU A 122 21.02 10.77 13.58
CA GLU A 122 21.58 10.95 14.91
C GLU A 122 20.49 11.37 15.91
N GLU A 123 19.65 12.35 15.56
CA GLU A 123 18.53 12.82 16.37
C GLU A 123 17.56 11.68 16.72
N TYR A 124 17.18 10.86 15.74
CA TYR A 124 16.24 9.74 15.94
C TYR A 124 16.92 8.41 16.27
N SER A 125 18.22 8.40 16.48
CA SER A 125 19.02 7.21 16.89
C SER A 125 18.88 6.02 15.92
N PHE A 126 18.91 6.25 14.62
CA PHE A 126 18.84 5.20 13.59
C PHE A 126 20.17 4.42 13.48
N LYS A 127 20.46 3.63 14.49
CA LYS A 127 21.75 2.91 14.64
C LYS A 127 22.19 2.15 13.39
N ARG A 128 21.30 1.39 12.76
CA ARG A 128 21.63 0.58 11.58
C ARG A 128 22.09 1.42 10.38
N ILE A 129 21.60 2.65 10.27
CA ILE A 129 21.98 3.58 9.21
C ILE A 129 23.35 4.20 9.59
N LEU A 130 23.48 4.62 10.84
CA LEU A 130 24.72 5.23 11.37
C LEU A 130 25.90 4.26 11.32
N ASP A 131 25.67 2.96 11.54
CA ASP A 131 26.70 1.90 11.44
C ASP A 131 27.17 1.68 9.98
N LYS A 132 26.43 2.18 8.99
CA LYS A 132 26.71 2.02 7.56
C LYS A 132 26.80 3.37 6.84
N LYS A 133 27.36 4.38 7.48
CA LYS A 133 27.46 5.75 6.95
C LYS A 133 28.05 5.82 5.55
N GLU A 134 29.09 5.05 5.26
CA GLU A 134 29.77 5.05 3.95
C GLU A 134 28.86 4.53 2.84
N ASP A 135 28.08 3.46 3.09
CA ASP A 135 27.16 2.92 2.11
C ASP A 135 26.09 3.96 1.73
N TRP A 136 25.56 4.67 2.74
CA TRP A 136 24.57 5.73 2.53
C TRP A 136 25.18 6.96 1.85
N HIS A 137 26.41 7.35 2.19
CA HIS A 137 27.11 8.42 1.51
C HIS A 137 27.25 8.14 0.01
N ASN A 138 27.65 6.93 -0.36
CA ASN A 138 27.80 6.53 -1.75
C ASN A 138 26.46 6.61 -2.50
N LEU A 139 25.33 6.22 -1.86
CA LEU A 139 24.01 6.31 -2.46
C LEU A 139 23.61 7.76 -2.78
N PHE A 140 23.87 8.70 -1.86
CA PHE A 140 23.60 10.12 -2.07
C PHE A 140 24.48 10.71 -3.16
N PHE A 141 25.75 10.35 -3.20
CA PHE A 141 26.70 10.78 -4.22
C PHE A 141 26.28 10.30 -5.62
N MET A 142 25.91 9.03 -5.76
CA MET A 142 25.46 8.46 -7.04
C MET A 142 24.20 9.14 -7.55
N LYS A 143 23.24 9.43 -6.69
CA LYS A 143 22.01 10.15 -7.05
C LYS A 143 22.31 11.59 -7.49
N SER A 144 23.20 12.28 -6.79
CA SER A 144 23.64 13.64 -7.16
C SER A 144 24.36 13.67 -8.51
N LEU A 145 25.22 12.69 -8.78
CA LEU A 145 25.88 12.54 -10.07
C LEU A 145 24.90 12.28 -11.22
N TYR A 146 23.93 11.40 -11.01
CA TYR A 146 22.89 11.08 -11.98
C TYR A 146 22.07 12.32 -12.36
N ASN A 147 21.65 13.10 -11.38
CA ASN A 147 20.90 14.35 -11.61
C ASN A 147 21.73 15.34 -12.44
N LYS A 148 23.01 15.53 -12.09
CA LYS A 148 23.90 16.42 -12.85
C LYS A 148 24.11 15.97 -14.30
N LEU A 149 24.19 14.67 -14.55
CA LEU A 149 24.32 14.14 -15.91
C LEU A 149 23.05 14.38 -16.74
N ASN A 150 21.87 14.25 -16.14
CA ASN A 150 20.61 14.54 -16.82
C ASN A 150 20.46 16.04 -17.16
N ASP A 151 20.91 16.94 -16.28
CA ASP A 151 20.88 18.40 -16.51
C ASP A 151 21.83 18.83 -17.66
N ILE A 152 22.86 18.05 -17.92
CA ILE A 152 23.80 18.31 -19.04
C ILE A 152 23.27 17.75 -20.37
N ALA A 153 22.43 16.72 -20.30
CA ALA A 153 21.86 16.03 -21.46
C ALA A 153 20.51 16.64 -21.93
N SER A 154 19.93 17.56 -21.18
CA SER A 154 18.72 18.32 -21.49
C SER A 154 19.03 19.69 -22.07
#